data_0c2f5a51c4ce0d196094d5537abef4e5
#
_entry.id   0c2f5a51c4ce0d196094d5537abef4e5
#
_cell.length_a   1.000
_cell.length_b   1.000
_cell.length_c   1.000
_cell.angle_alpha   90.00
_cell.angle_beta   90.00
_cell.angle_gamma   90.00
#
_symmetry.space_group_name_H-M   'P 1'
#
loop_
_entity.id
_entity.type
_entity.pdbx_description
1 polymer ?
#
loop_
_entity_poly.entity_id
_entity_poly.type
_entity_poly.pdbx_seq_one_letter_code
_entity_poly.pdbx_strand_id
1 'polypeptide(L)' 'MPYVNIKITNEGVTPEKKAALIAGATKLLQEVLGKNPQTTVVVIEEV' A
#
# COMPACT_ATOMS: atom_id res chain seq x y z
N MET A 1 10.40 -0.78 -10.63
CA MET A 1 9.84 -1.25 -9.34
C MET A 1 9.21 -0.07 -8.62
N PRO A 2 7.91 0.03 -8.55
CA PRO A 2 7.29 1.09 -7.77
C PRO A 2 7.43 0.82 -6.26
N TYR A 3 7.65 1.87 -5.53
CA TYR A 3 7.76 1.83 -4.08
C TYR A 3 6.78 2.83 -3.49
N VAL A 4 5.90 2.36 -2.62
CA VAL A 4 4.91 3.21 -1.96
C VAL A 4 5.15 3.19 -0.46
N ASN A 5 5.23 4.35 0.15
CA ASN A 5 5.33 4.49 1.59
C ASN A 5 4.10 5.23 2.09
N ILE A 6 3.37 4.60 3.00
CA ILE A 6 2.18 5.20 3.61
C ILE A 6 2.47 5.42 5.08
N LYS A 7 2.46 6.67 5.50
CA LYS A 7 2.63 7.03 6.91
C LYS A 7 1.27 7.37 7.49
N ILE A 8 0.89 6.67 8.55
CA ILE A 8 -0.40 6.84 9.19
C ILE A 8 -0.22 6.94 10.70
N THR A 9 -1.16 7.61 11.36
CA THR A 9 -1.22 7.58 12.82
C THR A 9 -1.76 6.23 13.26
N ASN A 10 -1.30 5.75 14.41
CA ASN A 10 -1.73 4.46 14.93
C ASN A 10 -3.04 4.59 15.70
N GLU A 11 -4.10 4.93 14.97
CA GLU A 11 -5.45 5.09 15.54
C GLU A 11 -6.44 4.26 14.75
N GLY A 12 -6.99 3.23 15.38
CA GLY A 12 -8.00 2.39 14.76
C GLY A 12 -7.50 1.56 13.59
N VAL A 13 -6.20 1.31 13.53
CA VAL A 13 -5.59 0.53 12.45
C VAL A 13 -5.52 -0.93 12.87
N THR A 14 -6.12 -1.80 12.06
CA THR A 14 -6.10 -3.24 12.28
C THR A 14 -5.26 -3.91 11.20
N PRO A 15 -4.79 -5.16 11.42
CA PRO A 15 -4.10 -5.89 10.38
C PRO A 15 -4.92 -6.03 9.09
N GLU A 16 -6.23 -6.16 9.21
CA GLU A 16 -7.12 -6.23 8.05
C GLU A 16 -7.12 -4.93 7.26
N LYS A 17 -7.12 -3.81 7.96
CA LYS A 17 -7.06 -2.49 7.30
C LYS A 17 -5.71 -2.27 6.62
N LYS A 18 -4.63 -2.72 7.24
CA LYS A 18 -3.30 -2.66 6.61
C LYS A 18 -3.26 -3.48 5.33
N ALA A 19 -3.80 -4.68 5.37
CA ALA A 19 -3.88 -5.53 4.18
C ALA A 19 -4.68 -4.86 3.07
N ALA A 20 -5.79 -4.22 3.42
CA ALA A 20 -6.61 -3.49 2.45
C ALA A 20 -5.85 -2.30 1.83
N LEU A 21 -5.07 -1.59 2.64
CA LEU A 21 -4.25 -0.48 2.14
C LEU A 21 -3.19 -0.97 1.15
N ILE A 22 -2.52 -2.06 1.48
CA ILE A 22 -1.50 -2.64 0.61
C ILE A 22 -2.12 -3.08 -0.71
N ALA A 23 -3.22 -3.80 -0.66
CA ALA A 23 -3.92 -4.28 -1.85
C ALA A 23 -4.43 -3.11 -2.69
N GLY A 24 -5.01 -2.09 -2.05
CA GLY A 24 -5.54 -0.92 -2.73
C GLY A 24 -4.46 -0.09 -3.41
N ALA A 25 -3.35 0.15 -2.72
CA ALA A 25 -2.23 0.89 -3.29
C ALA A 25 -1.62 0.15 -4.49
N THR A 26 -1.46 -1.16 -4.36
CA THR A 26 -0.92 -1.98 -5.45
C THR A 26 -1.84 -1.93 -6.67
N LYS A 27 -3.14 -2.06 -6.46
CA LYS A 27 -4.12 -2.00 -7.53
C LYS A 27 -4.14 -0.63 -8.19
N LEU A 28 -4.04 0.44 -7.41
CA LEU A 28 -4.01 1.79 -7.93
C LEU A 28 -2.83 2.00 -8.89
N LEU A 29 -1.64 1.56 -8.49
CA LEU A 29 -0.46 1.67 -9.34
C LEU A 29 -0.60 0.83 -10.60
N GLN A 30 -1.20 -0.34 -10.50
CA GLN A 30 -1.44 -1.20 -11.65
C GLN A 30 -2.38 -0.53 -12.65
N GLU A 31 -3.46 0.07 -12.18
CA GLU A 31 -4.46 0.68 -13.06
C GLU A 31 -4.00 2.00 -13.66
N VAL A 32 -3.35 2.83 -12.87
CA VAL A 32 -2.98 4.19 -13.30
C VAL A 32 -1.67 4.18 -14.08
N LEU A 33 -0.67 3.44 -13.62
CA LEU A 33 0.66 3.45 -14.20
C LEU A 33 1.00 2.19 -15.00
N GLY A 34 0.15 1.18 -14.97
CA GLY A 34 0.42 -0.09 -15.63
C GLY A 34 1.55 -0.88 -15.00
N LYS A 35 1.81 -0.67 -13.69
CA LYS A 35 2.92 -1.35 -13.01
C LYS A 35 2.53 -2.77 -12.63
N ASN A 36 3.53 -3.66 -12.62
CA ASN A 36 3.33 -5.06 -12.26
C ASN A 36 3.12 -5.17 -10.74
N PRO A 37 2.00 -5.73 -10.27
CA PRO A 37 1.77 -5.86 -8.84
C PRO A 37 2.79 -6.75 -8.13
N GLN A 38 3.42 -7.70 -8.84
CA GLN A 38 4.42 -8.58 -8.23
C GLN A 38 5.72 -7.87 -7.90
N THR A 39 5.99 -6.73 -8.55
CA THR A 39 7.21 -5.96 -8.31
C THR A 39 6.93 -4.66 -7.56
N THR A 40 5.70 -4.45 -7.12
CA THR A 40 5.31 -3.28 -6.36
C THR A 40 5.54 -3.52 -4.87
N VAL A 41 6.25 -2.59 -4.23
CA VAL A 41 6.51 -2.64 -2.79
C VAL A 41 5.68 -1.57 -2.10
N VAL A 42 4.94 -1.98 -1.07
CA VAL A 42 4.15 -1.06 -0.25
C VAL A 42 4.59 -1.19 1.20
N VAL A 43 4.99 -0.09 1.79
CA VAL A 43 5.40 -0.03 3.19
C VAL A 43 4.45 0.87 3.95
N ILE A 44 3.97 0.40 5.09
CA ILE A 44 3.12 1.18 5.99
C ILE A 44 3.90 1.48 7.25
N GLU A 45 4.02 2.77 7.57
CA GLU A 45 4.68 3.21 8.79
C GLU A 45 3.65 3.83 9.72
N GLU A 46 3.65 3.37 10.97
CA GLU A 46 2.83 3.97 12.02
C GLU A 46 3.64 5.07 12.71
N VAL A 47 3.08 6.24 12.76
CA VAL A 47 3.72 7.41 13.36
C VAL A 47 2.93 7.96 14.54
#